data_001649dd094d3231083bba59476c90d6
#
_entry.id   001649dd094d3231083bba59476c90d6
#
_cell.length_a   1.000
_cell.length_b   1.000
_cell.length_c   1.000
_cell.angle_alpha   90.00
_cell.angle_beta   90.00
_cell.angle_gamma   90.00
#
_symmetry.space_group_name_H-M   'P 1'
#
loop_
_entity.id
_entity.type
_entity.pdbx_description
1 polymer ?
#
loop_
_entity_poly.entity_id
_entity_poly.type
_entity_poly.pdbx_seq_one_letter_code
_entity_poly.pdbx_strand_id
1 'polypeptide(L)'
;TLHEIFDQYENDEKIASFLPELEDQIFTSLKKPSKQNKGFVAKIHNLHSIWKDISHEVFHIDKIENELKFSSYEQSFPLARSMKRKFKIFIGPTNSGKTYSALNELANAKKGAYLGPLRLLAHEGKEALEERGVVASLVTGEERDEVLGSTHISSTIEMCSMNTIIDCAVIDEIQMIMDENRGWAWSQAVIGVPASTVILVGSEDCLPLVLPIIENLGEEYEIVRFERKNKLNIIPPMEKLKS
;
A
#
# COMPACT_ATOMS: atom_id res chain seq x y z
N THR A 1 26.83 11.72 -34.34
CA THR A 1 25.54 11.76 -35.07
C THR A 1 24.41 11.47 -34.10
N LEU A 2 23.15 11.84 -34.44
CA LEU A 2 21.97 11.51 -33.60
C LEU A 2 21.90 10.01 -33.30
N HIS A 3 22.29 9.14 -34.22
CA HIS A 3 22.35 7.68 -34.04
C HIS A 3 23.34 7.28 -32.95
N GLU A 4 24.51 7.85 -32.87
CA GLU A 4 25.50 7.53 -31.83
C GLU A 4 25.01 7.93 -30.44
N ILE A 5 24.17 8.96 -30.35
CA ILE A 5 23.54 9.37 -29.07
C ILE A 5 22.46 8.36 -28.68
N PHE A 6 21.62 7.88 -29.61
CA PHE A 6 20.61 6.87 -29.34
C PHE A 6 21.23 5.52 -28.94
N ASP A 7 22.28 5.07 -29.67
CA ASP A 7 22.99 3.82 -29.36
C ASP A 7 23.63 3.82 -27.97
N GLN A 8 24.03 4.99 -27.48
CA GLN A 8 24.64 5.14 -26.16
C GLN A 8 23.62 4.94 -25.00
N TYR A 9 22.33 5.19 -25.24
CA TYR A 9 21.28 5.12 -24.25
C TYR A 9 20.28 3.97 -24.45
N GLU A 10 20.42 3.19 -25.53
CA GLU A 10 19.55 2.02 -25.82
C GLU A 10 19.66 0.92 -24.77
N ASN A 11 20.78 0.88 -24.03
CA ASN A 11 21.04 -0.07 -22.94
C ASN A 11 20.56 0.41 -21.57
N ASP A 12 20.02 1.63 -21.45
CA ASP A 12 19.43 2.12 -20.20
C ASP A 12 17.93 1.89 -20.22
N GLU A 13 17.45 0.88 -19.47
CA GLU A 13 16.02 0.49 -19.44
C GLU A 13 15.08 1.66 -19.11
N LYS A 14 15.54 2.64 -18.33
CA LYS A 14 14.75 3.82 -17.94
C LYS A 14 14.60 4.79 -19.14
N ILE A 15 15.64 4.97 -19.92
CA ILE A 15 15.64 5.87 -21.08
C ILE A 15 14.98 5.20 -22.28
N ALA A 16 15.17 3.89 -22.45
CA ALA A 16 14.57 3.11 -23.55
C ALA A 16 13.04 3.22 -23.61
N SER A 17 12.37 3.40 -22.47
CA SER A 17 10.90 3.57 -22.41
C SER A 17 10.42 4.89 -23.01
N PHE A 18 11.25 5.94 -23.04
CA PHE A 18 10.93 7.27 -23.58
C PHE A 18 11.41 7.48 -25.02
N LEU A 19 12.32 6.63 -25.50
CA LEU A 19 12.91 6.75 -26.83
C LEU A 19 11.88 6.76 -27.98
N PRO A 20 10.83 5.90 -27.99
CA PRO A 20 9.86 5.87 -29.08
C PRO A 20 9.06 7.17 -29.22
N GLU A 21 8.70 7.79 -28.10
CA GLU A 21 7.94 9.05 -28.09
C GLU A 21 8.83 10.23 -28.53
N LEU A 22 10.10 10.22 -28.13
CA LEU A 22 11.08 11.20 -28.53
C LEU A 22 11.42 11.10 -30.02
N GLU A 23 11.59 9.89 -30.56
CA GLU A 23 11.78 9.66 -31.99
C GLU A 23 10.61 10.21 -32.80
N ASP A 24 9.37 9.94 -32.42
CA ASP A 24 8.19 10.41 -33.16
C ASP A 24 8.08 11.93 -33.13
N GLN A 25 8.41 12.58 -32.03
CA GLN A 25 8.46 14.04 -31.91
C GLN A 25 9.56 14.64 -32.81
N ILE A 26 10.74 14.02 -32.85
CA ILE A 26 11.86 14.44 -33.73
C ILE A 26 11.48 14.27 -35.17
N PHE A 27 10.97 13.09 -35.59
CA PHE A 27 10.54 12.83 -36.95
C PHE A 27 9.40 13.74 -37.40
N THR A 28 8.43 13.99 -36.52
CA THR A 28 7.32 14.91 -36.84
C THR A 28 7.80 16.35 -37.02
N SER A 29 8.79 16.78 -36.24
CA SER A 29 9.40 18.10 -36.35
C SER A 29 10.23 18.25 -37.64
N LEU A 30 10.91 17.19 -38.09
CA LEU A 30 11.73 17.17 -39.29
C LEU A 30 10.90 17.08 -40.59
N LYS A 31 9.71 16.43 -40.56
CA LYS A 31 8.82 16.27 -41.72
C LYS A 31 8.14 17.56 -42.18
N LYS A 32 8.07 18.62 -41.36
CA LYS A 32 7.48 19.91 -41.76
C LYS A 32 8.44 20.69 -42.63
N PRO A 33 8.13 20.99 -43.93
CA PRO A 33 9.03 21.72 -44.82
C PRO A 33 9.26 23.13 -44.29
N SER A 34 10.53 23.49 -44.08
CA SER A 34 10.93 24.87 -43.73
C SER A 34 11.43 25.58 -44.96
N LYS A 35 10.82 26.72 -45.31
CA LYS A 35 11.22 27.54 -46.50
C LYS A 35 12.49 28.37 -46.31
N GLN A 36 13.15 28.32 -45.12
CA GLN A 36 14.40 29.05 -44.86
C GLN A 36 15.26 28.37 -43.79
N ASN A 37 16.61 28.48 -43.94
CA ASN A 37 17.59 27.92 -42.98
C ASN A 37 17.40 28.35 -41.51
N LYS A 38 16.77 29.49 -41.26
CA LYS A 38 16.43 29.96 -39.88
C LYS A 38 15.47 29.01 -39.19
N GLY A 39 14.57 28.31 -39.88
CA GLY A 39 13.67 27.34 -39.30
C GLY A 39 14.34 26.04 -38.84
N PHE A 40 15.43 25.64 -39.51
CA PHE A 40 16.19 24.45 -39.13
C PHE A 40 16.99 24.67 -37.86
N VAL A 41 17.66 25.80 -37.73
CA VAL A 41 18.39 26.17 -36.49
C VAL A 41 17.45 26.30 -35.30
N ALA A 42 16.27 26.91 -35.50
CA ALA A 42 15.26 27.01 -34.44
C ALA A 42 14.74 25.63 -33.98
N LYS A 43 14.60 24.67 -34.91
CA LYS A 43 14.19 23.29 -34.58
C LYS A 43 15.27 22.54 -33.78
N ILE A 44 16.53 22.70 -34.15
CA ILE A 44 17.66 22.11 -33.42
C ILE A 44 17.72 22.70 -32.00
N HIS A 45 17.54 24.01 -31.84
CA HIS A 45 17.46 24.63 -30.52
C HIS A 45 16.30 24.12 -29.68
N ASN A 46 15.13 23.91 -30.26
CA ASN A 46 13.96 23.38 -29.59
C ASN A 46 14.19 21.92 -29.17
N LEU A 47 14.78 21.08 -30.00
CA LEU A 47 15.15 19.70 -29.67
C LEU A 47 16.22 19.65 -28.58
N HIS A 48 17.19 20.57 -28.61
CA HIS A 48 18.20 20.67 -27.56
C HIS A 48 17.60 21.10 -26.20
N SER A 49 16.60 22.00 -26.21
CA SER A 49 15.86 22.39 -25.02
C SER A 49 15.08 21.22 -24.43
N ILE A 50 14.30 20.53 -25.26
CA ILE A 50 13.54 19.33 -24.85
C ILE A 50 14.47 18.26 -24.27
N TRP A 51 15.57 17.98 -24.93
CA TRP A 51 16.60 17.05 -24.45
C TRP A 51 17.17 17.47 -23.10
N LYS A 52 17.48 18.75 -22.95
CA LYS A 52 18.01 19.30 -21.70
C LYS A 52 17.01 19.16 -20.55
N ASP A 53 15.73 19.39 -20.81
CA ASP A 53 14.67 19.28 -19.81
C ASP A 53 14.48 17.82 -19.38
N ILE A 54 14.40 16.89 -20.34
CA ILE A 54 14.28 15.44 -20.06
C ILE A 54 15.54 14.92 -19.35
N SER A 55 16.74 15.26 -19.82
CA SER A 55 17.98 14.83 -19.18
C SER A 55 18.14 15.39 -17.77
N HIS A 56 17.62 16.59 -17.53
CA HIS A 56 17.62 17.21 -16.20
C HIS A 56 16.64 16.50 -15.24
N GLU A 57 15.46 16.10 -15.72
CA GLU A 57 14.51 15.32 -14.92
C GLU A 57 15.05 13.92 -14.61
N VAL A 58 15.56 13.20 -15.60
CA VAL A 58 16.15 11.86 -15.38
C VAL A 58 17.34 11.94 -14.43
N PHE A 59 18.23 12.92 -14.62
CA PHE A 59 19.39 13.12 -13.71
C PHE A 59 18.96 13.49 -12.30
N HIS A 60 17.90 14.29 -12.14
CA HIS A 60 17.34 14.61 -10.82
C HIS A 60 16.72 13.39 -10.15
N ILE A 61 16.00 12.55 -10.88
CA ILE A 61 15.43 11.31 -10.35
C ILE A 61 16.55 10.36 -9.89
N ASP A 62 17.56 10.11 -10.72
CA ASP A 62 18.70 9.26 -10.36
C ASP A 62 19.49 9.82 -9.17
N LYS A 63 19.66 11.13 -9.10
CA LYS A 63 20.32 11.80 -7.99
C LYS A 63 19.51 11.67 -6.69
N ILE A 64 18.19 11.86 -6.76
CA ILE A 64 17.27 11.69 -5.62
C ILE A 64 17.26 10.24 -5.17
N GLU A 65 17.17 9.27 -6.06
CA GLU A 65 17.24 7.84 -5.76
C GLU A 65 18.57 7.46 -5.09
N ASN A 66 19.69 7.98 -5.59
CA ASN A 66 21.03 7.72 -5.03
C ASN A 66 21.28 8.44 -3.71
N GLU A 67 20.86 9.70 -3.56
CA GLU A 67 21.03 10.48 -2.33
C GLU A 67 20.10 9.98 -1.21
N LEU A 68 18.88 9.59 -1.52
CA LEU A 68 17.91 9.07 -0.56
C LEU A 68 18.12 7.59 -0.26
N LYS A 69 18.98 6.88 -1.02
CA LYS A 69 19.21 5.43 -0.87
C LYS A 69 17.92 4.62 -0.80
N PHE A 70 16.88 5.04 -1.50
CA PHE A 70 15.66 4.27 -1.66
C PHE A 70 15.93 3.07 -2.60
N SER A 71 16.77 2.15 -2.14
CA SER A 71 16.99 0.90 -2.85
C SER A 71 15.72 0.03 -2.85
N SER A 72 14.82 0.27 -1.88
CA SER A 72 13.48 -0.35 -1.83
C SER A 72 12.60 0.34 -0.79
N TYR A 73 11.29 0.43 -1.05
CA TYR A 73 10.31 1.07 -0.16
C TYR A 73 10.26 0.44 1.24
N GLU A 74 10.45 -0.87 1.33
CA GLU A 74 10.46 -1.61 2.59
C GLU A 74 11.59 -1.20 3.53
N GLN A 75 12.71 -0.67 3.01
CA GLN A 75 13.82 -0.16 3.84
C GLN A 75 13.48 1.12 4.59
N SER A 76 12.41 1.81 4.20
CA SER A 76 11.88 2.97 4.94
C SER A 76 11.32 2.57 6.32
N PHE A 77 11.18 1.27 6.60
CA PHE A 77 10.65 0.74 7.86
C PHE A 77 11.69 -0.09 8.64
N PRO A 78 12.75 0.54 9.16
CA PRO A 78 13.89 -0.18 9.75
C PRO A 78 13.49 -1.05 10.96
N LEU A 79 12.52 -0.64 11.78
CA LEU A 79 12.06 -1.43 12.91
C LEU A 79 11.40 -2.73 12.45
N ALA A 80 10.49 -2.67 11.47
CA ALA A 80 9.88 -3.86 10.91
C ALA A 80 10.91 -4.77 10.24
N ARG A 81 11.90 -4.20 9.54
CA ARG A 81 12.98 -4.98 8.88
C ARG A 81 13.97 -5.60 9.87
N SER A 82 14.12 -5.05 11.07
CA SER A 82 14.97 -5.62 12.12
C SER A 82 14.33 -6.80 12.85
N MET A 83 13.03 -7.07 12.62
CA MET A 83 12.26 -8.10 13.31
C MET A 83 12.04 -9.32 12.40
N LYS A 84 11.89 -10.49 13.00
CA LYS A 84 11.25 -11.64 12.36
C LYS A 84 9.75 -11.53 12.60
N ARG A 85 9.00 -11.20 11.56
CA ARG A 85 7.55 -11.11 11.63
C ARG A 85 6.93 -12.38 11.07
N LYS A 86 5.77 -12.75 11.58
CA LYS A 86 4.94 -13.83 11.06
C LYS A 86 3.57 -13.29 10.69
N PHE A 87 3.11 -13.60 9.49
CA PHE A 87 1.77 -13.24 9.04
C PHE A 87 0.77 -14.37 9.26
N LYS A 88 -0.42 -14.00 9.72
CA LYS A 88 -1.61 -14.85 9.74
C LYS A 88 -2.67 -14.18 8.88
N ILE A 89 -3.14 -14.87 7.85
CA ILE A 89 -4.08 -14.30 6.90
C ILE A 89 -5.43 -14.98 7.09
N PHE A 90 -6.36 -14.26 7.73
CA PHE A 90 -7.71 -14.72 8.02
C PHE A 90 -8.64 -14.30 6.90
N ILE A 91 -9.03 -15.24 6.06
CA ILE A 91 -9.88 -15.00 4.88
C ILE A 91 -11.18 -15.77 4.97
N GLY A 92 -12.20 -15.22 4.31
CA GLY A 92 -13.51 -15.82 4.22
C GLY A 92 -14.62 -14.78 4.04
N PRO A 93 -15.88 -15.22 3.90
CA PRO A 93 -17.00 -14.32 3.70
C PRO A 93 -17.26 -13.41 4.91
N THR A 94 -18.04 -12.35 4.71
CA THR A 94 -18.54 -11.52 5.80
C THR A 94 -19.32 -12.34 6.83
N ASN A 95 -19.26 -11.95 8.10
CA ASN A 95 -19.91 -12.66 9.22
C ASN A 95 -19.46 -14.13 9.40
N SER A 96 -18.21 -14.44 9.08
CA SER A 96 -17.62 -15.76 9.33
C SER A 96 -16.85 -15.85 10.66
N GLY A 97 -16.70 -14.72 11.40
CA GLY A 97 -16.00 -14.66 12.68
C GLY A 97 -14.49 -14.37 12.57
N LYS A 98 -14.00 -13.94 11.40
CA LYS A 98 -12.58 -13.58 11.18
C LYS A 98 -12.09 -12.53 12.16
N THR A 99 -12.72 -11.36 12.15
CA THR A 99 -12.36 -10.22 13.00
C THR A 99 -12.47 -10.57 14.49
N TYR A 100 -13.51 -11.34 14.87
CA TYR A 100 -13.65 -11.84 16.25
C TYR A 100 -12.46 -12.70 16.67
N SER A 101 -12.02 -13.63 15.83
CA SER A 101 -10.87 -14.50 16.08
C SER A 101 -9.56 -13.71 16.12
N ALA A 102 -9.40 -12.73 15.23
CA ALA A 102 -8.23 -11.85 15.21
C ALA A 102 -8.15 -11.00 16.50
N LEU A 103 -9.26 -10.43 16.94
CA LEU A 103 -9.33 -9.67 18.20
C LEU A 103 -9.07 -10.52 19.44
N ASN A 104 -9.45 -11.80 19.42
CA ASN A 104 -9.10 -12.72 20.51
C ASN A 104 -7.60 -12.99 20.56
N GLU A 105 -6.94 -13.19 19.43
CA GLU A 105 -5.47 -13.32 19.38
C GLU A 105 -4.79 -12.03 19.82
N LEU A 106 -5.29 -10.89 19.34
CA LEU A 106 -4.77 -9.58 19.71
C LEU A 106 -4.85 -9.33 21.21
N ALA A 107 -5.99 -9.62 21.84
CA ALA A 107 -6.21 -9.43 23.26
C ALA A 107 -5.29 -10.31 24.14
N ASN A 108 -4.80 -11.43 23.63
CA ASN A 108 -3.84 -12.30 24.31
C ASN A 108 -2.39 -11.82 24.20
N ALA A 109 -2.11 -10.85 23.36
CA ALA A 109 -0.78 -10.25 23.24
C ALA A 109 -0.49 -9.30 24.42
N LYS A 110 0.79 -9.07 24.73
CA LYS A 110 1.15 -8.10 25.79
C LYS A 110 0.97 -6.67 25.33
N LYS A 111 1.29 -6.39 24.05
CA LYS A 111 1.09 -5.10 23.39
C LYS A 111 0.55 -5.35 21.99
N GLY A 112 -0.45 -4.58 21.60
CA GLY A 112 -1.02 -4.79 20.29
C GLY A 112 -1.70 -3.57 19.69
N ALA A 113 -2.02 -3.69 18.38
CA ALA A 113 -2.77 -2.68 17.64
C ALA A 113 -3.84 -3.31 16.77
N TYR A 114 -5.05 -2.75 16.82
CA TYR A 114 -6.11 -2.99 15.85
C TYR A 114 -6.16 -1.82 14.87
N LEU A 115 -6.11 -2.11 13.58
CA LEU A 115 -6.10 -1.12 12.50
C LEU A 115 -7.33 -1.32 11.64
N GLY A 116 -8.31 -0.44 11.79
CA GLY A 116 -9.59 -0.49 11.09
C GLY A 116 -9.68 0.49 9.92
N PRO A 117 -10.55 0.22 8.93
CA PRO A 117 -10.73 1.09 7.75
C PRO A 117 -11.46 2.41 8.06
N LEU A 118 -12.22 2.46 9.14
CA LEU A 118 -13.09 3.56 9.50
C LEU A 118 -13.03 3.85 10.99
N ARG A 119 -13.33 5.11 11.37
CA ARG A 119 -13.42 5.54 12.77
C ARG A 119 -14.36 4.66 13.60
N LEU A 120 -15.54 4.36 13.05
CA LEU A 120 -16.52 3.52 13.74
C LEU A 120 -15.93 2.14 14.07
N LEU A 121 -15.23 1.51 13.12
CA LEU A 121 -14.60 0.22 13.35
C LEU A 121 -13.42 0.30 14.32
N ALA A 122 -12.71 1.42 14.37
CA ALA A 122 -11.70 1.65 15.40
C ALA A 122 -12.33 1.77 16.81
N HIS A 123 -13.49 2.42 16.95
CA HIS A 123 -14.26 2.43 18.21
C HIS A 123 -14.73 1.04 18.61
N GLU A 124 -15.38 0.31 17.69
CA GLU A 124 -15.82 -1.07 17.92
C GLU A 124 -14.64 -1.98 18.29
N GLY A 125 -13.48 -1.79 17.67
CA GLY A 125 -12.25 -2.51 18.00
C GLY A 125 -11.76 -2.23 19.42
N LYS A 126 -11.81 -0.96 19.86
CA LYS A 126 -11.50 -0.59 21.27
C LYS A 126 -12.46 -1.25 22.23
N GLU A 127 -13.78 -1.10 22.03
CA GLU A 127 -14.82 -1.71 22.86
C GLU A 127 -14.65 -3.24 22.94
N ALA A 128 -14.40 -3.87 21.81
CA ALA A 128 -14.19 -5.31 21.75
C ALA A 128 -12.93 -5.78 22.49
N LEU A 129 -11.88 -4.97 22.57
CA LEU A 129 -10.68 -5.24 23.39
C LEU A 129 -11.00 -5.04 24.87
N GLU A 130 -11.74 -3.99 25.24
CA GLU A 130 -12.16 -3.72 26.61
C GLU A 130 -13.08 -4.83 27.15
N GLU A 131 -14.02 -5.35 26.36
CA GLU A 131 -14.84 -6.51 26.70
C GLU A 131 -14.01 -7.78 27.00
N ARG A 132 -12.79 -7.86 26.43
CA ARG A 132 -11.82 -8.94 26.68
C ARG A 132 -10.88 -8.65 27.85
N GLY A 133 -11.14 -7.56 28.60
CA GLY A 133 -10.36 -7.16 29.75
C GLY A 133 -9.03 -6.47 29.43
N VAL A 134 -8.87 -5.97 28.20
CA VAL A 134 -7.66 -5.28 27.74
C VAL A 134 -7.89 -3.76 27.76
N VAL A 135 -6.98 -3.01 28.37
CA VAL A 135 -7.04 -1.55 28.34
C VAL A 135 -6.49 -1.05 27.00
N ALA A 136 -7.32 -0.39 26.23
CA ALA A 136 -6.98 0.10 24.89
C ALA A 136 -7.19 1.61 24.75
N SER A 137 -6.25 2.27 24.07
CA SER A 137 -6.38 3.66 23.61
C SER A 137 -7.02 3.70 22.21
N LEU A 138 -7.66 4.82 21.87
CA LEU A 138 -8.22 5.08 20.55
C LEU A 138 -7.44 6.19 19.88
N VAL A 139 -7.04 5.98 18.60
CA VAL A 139 -6.36 6.99 17.80
C VAL A 139 -6.96 7.04 16.40
N THR A 140 -7.59 8.15 16.06
CA THR A 140 -8.11 8.42 14.72
C THR A 140 -7.61 9.77 14.22
N GLY A 141 -7.87 10.11 12.97
CA GLY A 141 -7.46 11.41 12.42
C GLY A 141 -8.10 12.62 13.11
N GLU A 142 -9.23 12.43 13.79
CA GLU A 142 -9.98 13.52 14.44
C GLU A 142 -10.04 13.39 15.96
N GLU A 143 -9.79 12.19 16.50
CA GLU A 143 -9.94 11.90 17.92
C GLU A 143 -8.75 11.09 18.43
N ARG A 144 -8.30 11.45 19.62
CA ARG A 144 -7.24 10.75 20.32
C ARG A 144 -7.65 10.61 21.80
N ASP A 145 -8.04 9.37 22.17
CA ASP A 145 -8.35 9.01 23.55
C ASP A 145 -7.24 8.10 24.07
N GLU A 146 -6.24 8.72 24.68
CA GLU A 146 -5.08 8.02 25.26
C GLU A 146 -5.36 7.63 26.70
N VAL A 147 -5.53 6.35 26.95
CA VAL A 147 -5.77 5.80 28.28
C VAL A 147 -4.45 5.48 28.96
N LEU A 148 -4.22 6.04 30.15
CA LEU A 148 -3.02 5.78 30.92
C LEU A 148 -2.89 4.29 31.27
N GLY A 149 -1.73 3.70 30.94
CA GLY A 149 -1.48 2.28 31.17
C GLY A 149 -2.06 1.36 30.08
N SER A 150 -2.60 1.91 28.99
CA SER A 150 -3.06 1.08 27.88
C SER A 150 -1.89 0.30 27.27
N THR A 151 -2.14 -0.97 27.02
CA THR A 151 -1.20 -1.87 26.33
C THR A 151 -1.55 -2.05 24.87
N HIS A 152 -2.77 -1.68 24.48
CA HIS A 152 -3.29 -1.83 23.13
C HIS A 152 -3.77 -0.50 22.57
N ILE A 153 -3.74 -0.39 21.25
CA ILE A 153 -4.25 0.77 20.52
C ILE A 153 -5.25 0.26 19.47
N SER A 154 -6.43 0.86 19.44
CA SER A 154 -7.34 0.74 18.33
C SER A 154 -7.29 2.01 17.50
N SER A 155 -7.07 1.91 16.20
CA SER A 155 -6.90 3.11 15.36
C SER A 155 -7.43 2.91 13.93
N THR A 156 -7.60 4.02 13.22
CA THR A 156 -7.74 3.94 11.75
C THR A 156 -6.39 3.58 11.13
N ILE A 157 -6.43 2.93 9.99
CA ILE A 157 -5.24 2.38 9.32
C ILE A 157 -4.16 3.44 9.05
N GLU A 158 -4.56 4.65 8.69
CA GLU A 158 -3.66 5.78 8.42
C GLU A 158 -2.88 6.24 9.66
N MET A 159 -3.39 5.90 10.85
CA MET A 159 -2.76 6.25 12.14
C MET A 159 -1.83 5.15 12.66
N CYS A 160 -1.54 4.14 11.85
CA CYS A 160 -0.65 3.04 12.23
C CYS A 160 0.74 3.58 12.63
N SER A 161 1.19 3.23 13.84
CA SER A 161 2.53 3.59 14.32
C SER A 161 3.59 2.66 13.73
N MET A 162 4.56 3.24 13.02
CA MET A 162 5.73 2.53 12.49
C MET A 162 6.96 2.60 13.44
N ASN A 163 6.81 3.31 14.57
CA ASN A 163 7.93 3.62 15.48
C ASN A 163 7.82 2.91 16.84
N THR A 164 6.83 2.03 17.02
CA THR A 164 6.61 1.33 18.29
C THR A 164 6.55 -0.17 18.06
N ILE A 165 7.48 -0.91 18.66
CA ILE A 165 7.49 -2.38 18.59
C ILE A 165 6.34 -2.93 19.46
N ILE A 166 5.54 -3.80 18.85
CA ILE A 166 4.41 -4.50 19.48
C ILE A 166 4.46 -6.00 19.20
N ASP A 167 3.69 -6.78 19.95
CA ASP A 167 3.67 -8.23 19.78
C ASP A 167 2.71 -8.65 18.67
N CYS A 168 1.56 -7.97 18.55
CA CYS A 168 0.52 -8.31 17.58
C CYS A 168 -0.11 -7.08 16.94
N ALA A 169 -0.30 -7.10 15.64
CA ALA A 169 -1.09 -6.12 14.90
C ALA A 169 -2.19 -6.83 14.11
N VAL A 170 -3.41 -6.33 14.18
CA VAL A 170 -4.53 -6.73 13.33
C VAL A 170 -4.78 -5.65 12.29
N ILE A 171 -4.69 -6.00 11.02
CA ILE A 171 -5.04 -5.13 9.89
C ILE A 171 -6.35 -5.65 9.32
N ASP A 172 -7.43 -4.92 9.58
CA ASP A 172 -8.77 -5.34 9.14
C ASP A 172 -9.10 -4.83 7.73
N GLU A 173 -10.03 -5.51 7.07
CA GLU A 173 -10.48 -5.24 5.70
C GLU A 173 -9.32 -5.12 4.70
N ILE A 174 -8.39 -6.10 4.74
CA ILE A 174 -7.14 -6.07 3.94
C ILE A 174 -7.39 -5.94 2.43
N GLN A 175 -8.57 -6.32 1.90
CA GLN A 175 -8.90 -6.10 0.49
C GLN A 175 -8.94 -4.62 0.10
N MET A 176 -9.04 -3.69 1.08
CA MET A 176 -8.92 -2.25 0.83
C MET A 176 -7.53 -1.83 0.33
N ILE A 177 -6.55 -2.72 0.35
CA ILE A 177 -5.25 -2.50 -0.31
C ILE A 177 -5.41 -2.21 -1.82
N MET A 178 -6.54 -2.65 -2.43
CA MET A 178 -6.88 -2.40 -3.83
C MET A 178 -7.54 -1.03 -4.06
N ASP A 179 -7.87 -0.28 -3.01
CA ASP A 179 -8.50 1.03 -3.16
C ASP A 179 -7.53 2.06 -3.73
N GLU A 180 -7.91 2.72 -4.82
CA GLU A 180 -7.07 3.68 -5.56
C GLU A 180 -6.63 4.88 -4.71
N ASN A 181 -7.46 5.30 -3.75
CA ASN A 181 -7.21 6.49 -2.94
C ASN A 181 -6.58 6.18 -1.58
N ARG A 182 -6.94 5.05 -0.97
CA ARG A 182 -6.56 4.72 0.41
C ARG A 182 -5.69 3.47 0.53
N GLY A 183 -5.55 2.65 -0.52
CA GLY A 183 -4.80 1.39 -0.50
C GLY A 183 -3.35 1.52 -0.03
N TRP A 184 -2.76 2.71 -0.21
CA TRP A 184 -1.42 3.02 0.29
C TRP A 184 -1.27 2.81 1.81
N ALA A 185 -2.32 3.08 2.60
CA ALA A 185 -2.26 2.92 4.05
C ALA A 185 -2.18 1.45 4.47
N TRP A 186 -2.91 0.56 3.76
CA TRP A 186 -2.79 -0.89 3.97
C TRP A 186 -1.44 -1.41 3.53
N SER A 187 -0.94 -1.02 2.35
CA SER A 187 0.39 -1.38 1.88
C SER A 187 1.46 -0.95 2.87
N GLN A 188 1.38 0.27 3.37
CA GLN A 188 2.29 0.80 4.39
C GLN A 188 2.22 0.01 5.69
N ALA A 189 1.02 -0.33 6.18
CA ALA A 189 0.84 -1.10 7.40
C ALA A 189 1.37 -2.54 7.25
N VAL A 190 1.08 -3.21 6.14
CA VAL A 190 1.60 -4.56 5.85
C VAL A 190 3.12 -4.57 5.83
N ILE A 191 3.75 -3.62 5.15
CA ILE A 191 5.20 -3.56 5.01
C ILE A 191 5.87 -3.09 6.31
N GLY A 192 5.28 -2.10 6.98
CA GLY A 192 5.98 -1.28 7.97
C GLY A 192 5.60 -1.48 9.42
N VAL A 193 4.44 -2.10 9.77
CA VAL A 193 4.08 -2.27 11.17
C VAL A 193 5.10 -3.14 11.92
N PRO A 194 5.75 -2.65 13.00
CA PRO A 194 6.77 -3.40 13.70
C PRO A 194 6.13 -4.33 14.75
N ALA A 195 5.43 -5.38 14.29
CA ALA A 195 4.75 -6.37 15.10
C ALA A 195 5.32 -7.77 14.85
N SER A 196 5.56 -8.54 15.91
CA SER A 196 6.06 -9.92 15.78
C SER A 196 5.06 -10.83 15.06
N THR A 197 3.75 -10.60 15.29
CA THR A 197 2.65 -11.25 14.56
C THR A 197 1.80 -10.19 13.88
N VAL A 198 1.57 -10.34 12.59
CA VAL A 198 0.68 -9.48 11.81
C VAL A 198 -0.50 -10.31 11.32
N ILE A 199 -1.71 -9.99 11.77
CA ILE A 199 -2.94 -10.68 11.39
C ILE A 199 -3.65 -9.83 10.34
N LEU A 200 -3.79 -10.35 9.14
CA LEU A 200 -4.54 -9.72 8.05
C LEU A 200 -5.94 -10.33 8.00
N VAL A 201 -6.95 -9.50 8.00
CA VAL A 201 -8.35 -9.95 8.00
C VAL A 201 -9.07 -9.42 6.77
N GLY A 202 -9.69 -10.29 5.97
CA GLY A 202 -10.46 -9.84 4.82
C GLY A 202 -11.02 -10.93 3.91
N SER A 203 -11.30 -10.55 2.66
CA SER A 203 -11.78 -11.46 1.62
C SER A 203 -10.62 -12.14 0.88
N GLU A 204 -10.91 -13.24 0.20
CA GLU A 204 -9.92 -14.03 -0.54
C GLU A 204 -9.30 -13.25 -1.72
N ASP A 205 -10.00 -12.24 -2.22
CA ASP A 205 -9.58 -11.42 -3.36
C ASP A 205 -8.27 -10.64 -3.11
N CYS A 206 -7.90 -10.44 -1.84
CA CYS A 206 -6.65 -9.74 -1.49
C CYS A 206 -5.38 -10.58 -1.72
N LEU A 207 -5.49 -11.92 -1.74
CA LEU A 207 -4.33 -12.82 -1.76
C LEU A 207 -3.37 -12.58 -2.92
N PRO A 208 -3.83 -12.35 -4.18
CA PRO A 208 -2.91 -12.10 -5.31
C PRO A 208 -2.01 -10.89 -5.13
N LEU A 209 -2.41 -9.90 -4.32
CA LEU A 209 -1.62 -8.71 -4.02
C LEU A 209 -0.79 -8.86 -2.75
N VAL A 210 -1.38 -9.44 -1.71
CA VAL A 210 -0.76 -9.50 -0.38
C VAL A 210 0.37 -10.53 -0.32
N LEU A 211 0.19 -11.71 -0.94
CA LEU A 211 1.19 -12.77 -0.90
C LEU A 211 2.53 -12.36 -1.53
N PRO A 212 2.56 -11.77 -2.74
CA PRO A 212 3.81 -11.29 -3.32
C PRO A 212 4.54 -10.26 -2.44
N ILE A 213 3.80 -9.39 -1.73
CA ILE A 213 4.39 -8.43 -0.81
C ILE A 213 5.11 -9.17 0.33
N ILE A 214 4.44 -10.13 0.98
CA ILE A 214 5.00 -10.89 2.11
C ILE A 214 6.19 -11.74 1.66
N GLU A 215 6.09 -12.38 0.49
CA GLU A 215 7.15 -13.21 -0.10
C GLU A 215 8.39 -12.37 -0.45
N ASN A 216 8.21 -11.18 -1.03
CA ASN A 216 9.30 -10.24 -1.31
C ASN A 216 9.98 -9.73 -0.03
N LEU A 217 9.24 -9.63 1.08
CA LEU A 217 9.80 -9.30 2.38
C LEU A 217 10.57 -10.46 3.02
N GLY A 218 10.48 -11.68 2.48
CA GLY A 218 11.09 -12.89 3.02
C GLY A 218 10.46 -13.33 4.34
N GLU A 219 9.19 -13.02 4.58
CA GLU A 219 8.50 -13.28 5.85
C GLU A 219 7.60 -14.51 5.76
N GLU A 220 7.44 -15.21 6.89
CA GLU A 220 6.60 -16.40 6.97
C GLU A 220 5.12 -16.03 7.06
N TYR A 221 4.26 -16.81 6.42
CA TYR A 221 2.82 -16.64 6.53
C TYR A 221 2.05 -17.95 6.64
N GLU A 222 0.86 -17.87 7.23
CA GLU A 222 -0.14 -18.94 7.24
C GLU A 222 -1.51 -18.38 6.84
N ILE A 223 -2.27 -19.16 6.07
CA ILE A 223 -3.62 -18.78 5.63
C ILE A 223 -4.65 -19.61 6.39
N VAL A 224 -5.56 -18.92 7.08
CA VAL A 224 -6.68 -19.52 7.81
C VAL A 224 -7.98 -19.15 7.12
N ARG A 225 -8.69 -20.16 6.61
CA ARG A 225 -9.97 -19.98 5.92
C ARG A 225 -11.13 -20.13 6.87
N PHE A 226 -12.02 -19.15 6.87
CA PHE A 226 -13.22 -19.11 7.68
C PHE A 226 -14.43 -19.38 6.80
N GLU A 227 -15.33 -20.22 7.27
CA GLU A 227 -16.59 -20.50 6.62
C GLU A 227 -17.74 -19.79 7.34
N ARG A 228 -18.77 -19.41 6.61
CA ARG A 228 -19.96 -18.80 7.19
C ARG A 228 -20.71 -19.82 8.07
N LYS A 229 -20.95 -19.46 9.33
CA LYS A 229 -21.67 -20.32 10.28
C LYS A 229 -23.14 -20.54 9.87
N ASN A 230 -23.78 -19.54 9.28
CA ASN A 230 -25.17 -19.58 8.87
C ASN A 230 -25.29 -19.43 7.34
N LYS A 231 -26.05 -20.33 6.70
CA LYS A 231 -26.39 -20.21 5.26
C LYS A 231 -27.29 -18.99 5.07
N LEU A 232 -27.05 -18.23 4.00
CA LEU A 232 -27.97 -17.18 3.55
C LEU A 232 -29.25 -17.83 3.05
N ASN A 233 -30.38 -17.53 3.71
CA ASN A 233 -31.70 -17.87 3.17
C ASN A 233 -32.17 -16.72 2.27
N ILE A 234 -32.31 -17.00 0.99
CA ILE A 234 -32.92 -16.06 0.05
C ILE A 234 -34.41 -16.08 0.35
N ILE A 235 -34.93 -14.99 0.93
CA ILE A 235 -36.37 -14.80 1.08
C ILE A 235 -36.89 -14.34 -0.29
N PRO A 236 -37.88 -15.01 -0.89
CA PRO A 236 -38.48 -14.54 -2.13
C PRO A 236 -39.07 -13.13 -1.94
N PRO A 237 -39.08 -12.30 -3.01
CA PRO A 237 -39.58 -10.94 -2.91
C PRO A 237 -41.04 -10.99 -2.40
N MET A 238 -41.34 -10.16 -1.38
CA MET A 238 -42.71 -10.02 -0.91
C MET A 238 -43.61 -9.57 -2.07
N GLU A 239 -44.67 -10.30 -2.34
CA GLU A 239 -45.69 -9.85 -3.28
C GLU A 239 -46.16 -8.46 -2.84
N LYS A 240 -46.22 -7.53 -3.81
CA LYS A 240 -46.74 -6.20 -3.56
C LYS A 240 -48.10 -6.32 -2.93
N LEU A 241 -48.26 -5.80 -1.73
CA LEU A 241 -49.56 -5.59 -1.14
C LEU A 241 -50.43 -4.84 -2.16
N LYS A 242 -51.47 -5.47 -2.67
CA LYS A 242 -52.46 -4.83 -3.49
C LYS A 242 -53.19 -3.79 -2.62
N SER A 243 -53.00 -2.50 -2.95
CA SER A 243 -53.75 -1.41 -2.42
C SER A 243 -55.20 -1.47 -2.89
#